data_fa30855e3d5f6f18111a0c97628dc6d0
#
_entry.id   fa30855e3d5f6f18111a0c97628dc6d0
#
_cell.length_a   1.000
_cell.length_b   1.000
_cell.length_c   1.000
_cell.angle_alpha   90.00
_cell.angle_beta   90.00
_cell.angle_gamma   90.00
#
_symmetry.space_group_name_H-M   'P 1'
#
loop_
_entity.id
_entity.type
_entity.pdbx_description
1 polymer ?
#
loop_
_entity_poly.entity_id
_entity_poly.type
_entity_poly.pdbx_seq_one_letter_code
_entity_poly.pdbx_strand_id
1 'polypeptide(L)'
;MKREVKSRRDSGKNSKIKSSFRTRQNEKKSVDDGKMRLNKFIANGGICSRREADKFIEAGVVTVNGVGITEMGYRVSPTDEVKFNGQRLKSETPRYVLRNKPKNYSGRVDPGTSTVSVMQLIKPACKERIYPVDHLNKTETGLLLFTNDTNLAK
;
A
#
# COMPACT_ATOMS: atom_id res chain seq x y z
N MET A 1 -20.85 79.79 13.93
CA MET A 1 -20.29 78.48 14.25
C MET A 1 -21.10 77.42 13.55
N LYS A 2 -20.64 76.92 12.40
CA LYS A 2 -21.29 75.83 11.66
C LYS A 2 -20.49 74.55 11.88
N ARG A 3 -21.13 73.52 12.42
CA ARG A 3 -20.55 72.19 12.55
C ARG A 3 -20.90 71.37 11.30
N GLU A 4 -19.91 70.98 10.54
CA GLU A 4 -20.04 70.00 9.44
C GLU A 4 -20.16 68.60 10.00
N VAL A 5 -21.19 67.87 9.60
CA VAL A 5 -21.39 66.46 9.85
C VAL A 5 -20.80 65.67 8.68
N LYS A 6 -19.69 64.99 8.89
CA LYS A 6 -19.09 64.07 7.92
C LYS A 6 -19.87 62.76 7.87
N SER A 7 -20.50 62.53 6.74
CA SER A 7 -21.11 61.27 6.34
C SER A 7 -20.02 60.19 6.17
N ARG A 8 -20.09 59.11 6.97
CA ARG A 8 -19.27 57.89 6.75
C ARG A 8 -19.95 57.01 5.72
N ARG A 9 -19.36 56.91 4.51
CA ARG A 9 -19.73 55.91 3.52
C ARG A 9 -19.23 54.53 3.95
N ASP A 10 -20.16 53.64 4.21
CA ASP A 10 -19.94 52.25 4.54
C ASP A 10 -19.65 51.51 3.21
N SER A 11 -18.40 51.11 3.00
CA SER A 11 -17.99 50.35 1.80
C SER A 11 -18.14 48.85 2.14
N GLY A 12 -19.30 48.30 1.80
CA GLY A 12 -19.56 46.86 1.87
C GLY A 12 -18.55 46.06 1.05
N LYS A 13 -17.65 45.37 1.75
CA LYS A 13 -16.75 44.38 1.14
C LYS A 13 -17.54 43.13 0.80
N ASN A 14 -17.93 43.01 -0.44
CA ASN A 14 -18.52 41.84 -1.04
C ASN A 14 -17.43 40.76 -1.18
N SER A 15 -17.26 39.91 -0.16
CA SER A 15 -16.36 38.74 -0.22
C SER A 15 -16.99 37.67 -1.09
N LYS A 16 -16.61 37.64 -2.36
CA LYS A 16 -16.90 36.52 -3.27
C LYS A 16 -16.27 35.25 -2.70
N ILE A 17 -17.08 34.42 -2.06
CA ILE A 17 -16.72 33.04 -1.73
C ILE A 17 -16.56 32.30 -3.05
N LYS A 18 -15.32 32.19 -3.53
CA LYS A 18 -14.98 31.30 -4.62
C LYS A 18 -15.07 29.86 -4.07
N SER A 19 -16.20 29.20 -4.28
CA SER A 19 -16.32 27.76 -4.12
C SER A 19 -15.41 27.12 -5.16
N SER A 20 -14.23 26.67 -4.72
CA SER A 20 -13.36 25.85 -5.54
C SER A 20 -13.98 24.45 -5.66
N PHE A 21 -14.87 24.28 -6.62
CA PHE A 21 -15.18 22.96 -7.15
C PHE A 21 -13.89 22.43 -7.78
N ARG A 22 -13.07 21.73 -6.99
CA ARG A 22 -12.03 20.85 -7.53
C ARG A 22 -12.74 19.74 -8.30
N THR A 23 -12.92 19.98 -9.59
CA THR A 23 -13.24 18.93 -10.56
C THR A 23 -12.21 17.82 -10.36
N ARG A 24 -12.65 16.70 -9.82
CA ARG A 24 -11.87 15.46 -9.82
C ARG A 24 -11.71 15.04 -11.27
N GLN A 25 -10.63 15.54 -11.88
CA GLN A 25 -10.27 15.14 -13.23
C GLN A 25 -9.75 13.70 -13.17
N ASN A 26 -10.47 12.85 -13.89
CA ASN A 26 -10.02 11.60 -14.49
C ASN A 26 -9.20 10.66 -13.57
N GLU A 27 -9.91 9.86 -12.81
CA GLU A 27 -9.48 8.49 -12.64
C GLU A 27 -9.44 7.85 -14.04
N LYS A 28 -8.27 7.87 -14.68
CA LYS A 28 -7.99 6.96 -15.78
C LYS A 28 -8.26 5.57 -15.22
N LYS A 29 -9.41 4.98 -15.56
CA LYS A 29 -9.62 3.53 -15.44
C LYS A 29 -8.44 2.92 -16.14
N SER A 30 -7.44 2.45 -15.39
CA SER A 30 -6.38 1.64 -15.93
C SER A 30 -7.07 0.43 -16.51
N VAL A 31 -7.06 0.33 -17.82
CA VAL A 31 -7.41 -0.94 -18.49
C VAL A 31 -6.51 -1.95 -17.82
N ASP A 32 -7.11 -2.93 -17.16
CA ASP A 32 -6.35 -4.02 -16.52
C ASP A 32 -5.79 -4.88 -17.66
N ASP A 33 -4.61 -4.51 -18.13
CA ASP A 33 -3.89 -5.20 -19.19
C ASP A 33 -3.26 -6.53 -18.69
N GLY A 34 -3.69 -6.99 -17.51
CA GLY A 34 -3.16 -8.18 -16.84
C GLY A 34 -1.71 -8.02 -16.36
N LYS A 35 -1.09 -6.85 -16.59
CA LYS A 35 0.28 -6.59 -16.16
C LYS A 35 0.31 -6.11 -14.72
N MET A 36 1.26 -6.63 -13.94
CA MET A 36 1.48 -6.17 -12.58
C MET A 36 2.84 -5.48 -12.42
N ARG A 37 2.98 -4.61 -11.43
CA ARG A 37 4.27 -3.99 -11.12
C ARG A 37 5.28 -5.03 -10.70
N LEU A 38 6.52 -4.91 -11.17
CA LEU A 38 7.61 -5.84 -10.90
C LEU A 38 7.87 -6.00 -9.39
N ASN A 39 7.88 -4.91 -8.61
CA ASN A 39 8.03 -4.96 -7.17
C ASN A 39 6.91 -5.77 -6.47
N LYS A 40 5.66 -5.66 -7.00
CA LYS A 40 4.54 -6.48 -6.51
C LYS A 40 4.74 -7.96 -6.86
N PHE A 41 5.24 -8.26 -8.05
CA PHE A 41 5.52 -9.62 -8.49
C PHE A 41 6.57 -10.29 -7.59
N ILE A 42 7.69 -9.60 -7.32
CA ILE A 42 8.76 -10.08 -6.43
C ILE A 42 8.24 -10.31 -5.01
N ALA A 43 7.47 -9.35 -4.48
CA ALA A 43 6.89 -9.47 -3.13
C ALA A 43 5.89 -10.63 -3.03
N ASN A 44 5.11 -10.90 -4.09
CA ASN A 44 4.20 -12.05 -4.19
C ASN A 44 4.93 -13.39 -4.30
N GLY A 45 6.20 -13.38 -4.68
CA GLY A 45 7.10 -14.54 -4.60
C GLY A 45 7.65 -14.82 -3.18
N GLY A 46 7.19 -14.08 -2.16
CA GLY A 46 7.53 -14.32 -0.75
C GLY A 46 8.93 -13.89 -0.32
N ILE A 47 9.75 -13.36 -1.24
CA ILE A 47 11.17 -13.06 -0.98
C ILE A 47 11.34 -11.87 -0.03
N CYS A 48 10.60 -10.77 -0.27
CA CYS A 48 10.79 -9.51 0.42
C CYS A 48 9.51 -8.64 0.41
N SER A 49 9.52 -7.49 1.09
CA SER A 49 8.47 -6.50 0.96
C SER A 49 8.57 -5.75 -0.38
N ARG A 50 7.50 -5.06 -0.80
CA ARG A 50 7.53 -4.25 -2.03
C ARG A 50 8.59 -3.15 -2.00
N ARG A 51 8.83 -2.54 -0.82
CA ARG A 51 9.84 -1.50 -0.63
C ARG A 51 11.27 -2.05 -0.74
N GLU A 52 11.48 -3.26 -0.26
CA GLU A 52 12.76 -3.95 -0.42
C GLU A 52 12.95 -4.41 -1.87
N ALA A 53 11.89 -4.87 -2.54
CA ALA A 53 11.92 -5.22 -3.95
C ALA A 53 12.34 -4.03 -4.83
N ASP A 54 11.89 -2.82 -4.51
CA ASP A 54 12.32 -1.61 -5.21
C ASP A 54 13.84 -1.43 -5.11
N LYS A 55 14.43 -1.61 -3.92
CA LYS A 55 15.89 -1.54 -3.74
C LYS A 55 16.64 -2.62 -4.53
N PHE A 56 16.09 -3.81 -4.62
CA PHE A 56 16.68 -4.89 -5.41
C PHE A 56 16.58 -4.65 -6.91
N ILE A 57 15.50 -4.04 -7.39
CA ILE A 57 15.37 -3.61 -8.79
C ILE A 57 16.43 -2.55 -9.09
N GLU A 58 16.55 -1.53 -8.26
CA GLU A 58 17.55 -0.47 -8.39
C GLU A 58 18.99 -1.01 -8.39
N ALA A 59 19.26 -2.02 -7.56
CA ALA A 59 20.56 -2.71 -7.50
C ALA A 59 20.82 -3.63 -8.71
N GLY A 60 19.86 -3.80 -9.64
CA GLY A 60 20.04 -4.58 -10.86
C GLY A 60 20.09 -6.10 -10.67
N VAL A 61 19.68 -6.63 -9.50
CA VAL A 61 19.69 -8.07 -9.22
C VAL A 61 18.46 -8.82 -9.76
N VAL A 62 17.57 -8.10 -10.45
CA VAL A 62 16.33 -8.62 -11.03
C VAL A 62 16.42 -8.62 -12.55
N THR A 63 16.08 -9.74 -13.17
CA THR A 63 15.99 -9.83 -14.63
C THR A 63 14.58 -10.23 -15.06
N VAL A 64 14.14 -9.70 -16.19
CA VAL A 64 12.89 -10.06 -16.86
C VAL A 64 13.22 -10.51 -18.27
N ASN A 65 12.85 -11.73 -18.60
CA ASN A 65 13.16 -12.37 -19.91
C ASN A 65 14.66 -12.29 -20.26
N GLY A 66 15.53 -12.42 -19.25
CA GLY A 66 16.98 -12.37 -19.39
C GLY A 66 17.58 -10.95 -19.39
N VAL A 67 16.78 -9.89 -19.38
CA VAL A 67 17.25 -8.50 -19.37
C VAL A 67 17.20 -7.96 -17.92
N GLY A 68 18.30 -7.35 -17.45
CA GLY A 68 18.37 -6.69 -16.14
C GLY A 68 17.49 -5.45 -16.13
N ILE A 69 16.64 -5.33 -15.10
CA ILE A 69 15.72 -4.19 -14.93
C ILE A 69 16.15 -3.38 -13.72
N THR A 70 16.38 -2.08 -13.94
CA THR A 70 16.68 -1.10 -12.89
C THR A 70 15.61 0.01 -12.81
N GLU A 71 14.67 0.02 -13.78
CA GLU A 71 13.63 1.03 -13.86
C GLU A 71 12.55 0.81 -12.82
N MET A 72 12.27 1.88 -12.05
CA MET A 72 11.19 1.88 -11.05
C MET A 72 9.82 1.93 -11.73
N GLY A 73 8.89 1.12 -11.21
CA GLY A 73 7.53 1.08 -11.76
C GLY A 73 7.36 0.17 -12.97
N TYR A 74 8.40 -0.54 -13.39
CA TYR A 74 8.34 -1.53 -14.46
C TYR A 74 7.19 -2.52 -14.25
N ARG A 75 6.49 -2.89 -15.34
CA ARG A 75 5.33 -3.80 -15.30
C ARG A 75 5.64 -5.07 -16.07
N VAL A 76 5.31 -6.19 -15.45
CA VAL A 76 5.51 -7.53 -16.02
C VAL A 76 4.17 -8.16 -16.38
N SER A 77 4.16 -8.91 -17.46
CA SER A 77 3.06 -9.77 -17.88
C SER A 77 3.09 -11.10 -17.10
N PRO A 78 1.95 -11.79 -16.94
CA PRO A 78 1.91 -13.14 -16.37
C PRO A 78 2.78 -14.17 -17.11
N THR A 79 3.09 -13.92 -18.39
CA THR A 79 3.91 -14.78 -19.24
C THR A 79 5.40 -14.52 -19.14
N ASP A 80 5.80 -13.37 -18.52
CA ASP A 80 7.22 -13.00 -18.42
C ASP A 80 7.96 -13.89 -17.42
N GLU A 81 9.20 -14.25 -17.76
CA GLU A 81 10.10 -14.93 -16.85
C GLU A 81 10.86 -13.93 -16.01
N VAL A 82 10.55 -13.91 -14.71
CA VAL A 82 11.25 -13.05 -13.75
C VAL A 82 12.23 -13.88 -12.94
N LYS A 83 13.49 -13.43 -12.87
CA LYS A 83 14.53 -14.05 -12.03
C LYS A 83 15.06 -13.04 -11.03
N PHE A 84 15.31 -13.52 -9.83
CA PHE A 84 15.96 -12.80 -8.74
C PHE A 84 17.25 -13.51 -8.39
N ASN A 85 18.39 -12.82 -8.45
CA ASN A 85 19.72 -13.44 -8.31
C ASN A 85 19.89 -14.70 -9.16
N GLY A 86 19.41 -14.69 -10.41
CA GLY A 86 19.48 -15.83 -11.33
C GLY A 86 18.44 -16.95 -11.08
N GLN A 87 17.72 -16.91 -9.95
CA GLN A 87 16.67 -17.90 -9.64
C GLN A 87 15.31 -17.44 -10.15
N ARG A 88 14.60 -18.32 -10.86
CA ARG A 88 13.25 -18.03 -11.36
C ARG A 88 12.26 -17.88 -10.21
N LEU A 89 11.54 -16.76 -10.21
CA LEU A 89 10.47 -16.51 -9.26
C LEU A 89 9.18 -17.20 -9.72
N LYS A 90 8.53 -17.87 -8.77
CA LYS A 90 7.17 -18.39 -8.92
C LYS A 90 6.27 -17.64 -7.95
N SER A 91 5.04 -17.37 -8.36
CA SER A 91 4.03 -16.86 -7.45
C SER A 91 3.77 -17.89 -6.36
N GLU A 92 3.72 -17.45 -5.11
CA GLU A 92 3.32 -18.32 -4.01
C GLU A 92 1.86 -18.75 -4.15
N THR A 93 1.55 -19.95 -3.65
CA THR A 93 0.16 -20.42 -3.56
C THR A 93 -0.63 -19.49 -2.63
N PRO A 94 -1.84 -19.04 -3.02
CA PRO A 94 -2.68 -18.25 -2.13
C PRO A 94 -2.96 -18.98 -0.82
N ARG A 95 -2.79 -18.27 0.29
CA ARG A 95 -3.08 -18.76 1.64
C ARG A 95 -4.04 -17.81 2.35
N TYR A 96 -4.94 -18.39 3.11
CA TYR A 96 -5.95 -17.68 3.88
C TYR A 96 -5.95 -18.23 5.30
N VAL A 97 -5.65 -17.38 6.27
CA VAL A 97 -5.64 -17.76 7.68
C VAL A 97 -6.55 -16.82 8.44
N LEU A 98 -7.57 -17.37 9.09
CA LEU A 98 -8.48 -16.64 9.95
C LEU A 98 -8.06 -16.82 11.41
N ARG A 99 -7.88 -15.73 12.14
CA ARG A 99 -7.50 -15.75 13.53
C ARG A 99 -8.36 -14.84 14.38
N ASN A 100 -8.83 -15.33 15.53
CA ASN A 100 -9.38 -14.46 16.56
C ASN A 100 -8.20 -13.76 17.27
N LYS A 101 -8.09 -12.44 17.10
CA LYS A 101 -7.03 -11.64 17.68
C LYS A 101 -7.31 -11.37 19.17
N PRO A 102 -6.44 -11.80 20.09
CA PRO A 102 -6.56 -11.44 21.49
C PRO A 102 -6.11 -10.00 21.76
N LYS A 103 -6.38 -9.49 22.95
CA LYS A 103 -5.82 -8.21 23.43
C LYS A 103 -4.29 -8.28 23.46
N ASN A 104 -3.64 -7.12 23.49
CA ASN A 104 -2.19 -6.92 23.58
C ASN A 104 -1.38 -7.24 22.32
N TYR A 105 -2.03 -7.62 21.22
CA TYR A 105 -1.41 -7.74 19.91
C TYR A 105 -1.87 -6.60 18.99
N SER A 106 -1.00 -6.15 18.09
CA SER A 106 -1.32 -5.12 17.11
C SER A 106 -0.96 -5.55 15.69
N GLY A 107 -1.79 -5.20 14.73
CA GLY A 107 -1.49 -5.37 13.30
C GLY A 107 -0.36 -4.44 12.84
N ARG A 108 -0.19 -3.30 13.53
CA ARG A 108 0.90 -2.35 13.26
C ARG A 108 1.81 -2.32 14.49
N VAL A 109 3.10 -2.53 14.25
CA VAL A 109 4.15 -2.44 15.28
C VAL A 109 5.04 -1.26 14.93
N ASP A 110 5.02 -0.25 15.80
CA ASP A 110 5.92 0.89 15.66
C ASP A 110 7.28 0.55 16.29
N PRO A 111 8.40 0.94 15.65
CA PRO A 111 9.72 0.75 16.23
C PRO A 111 9.83 1.40 17.62
N GLY A 112 10.37 0.66 18.60
CA GLY A 112 10.54 1.16 19.96
C GLY A 112 9.37 0.94 20.92
N THR A 113 8.26 0.32 20.46
CA THR A 113 7.15 -0.05 21.34
C THR A 113 7.26 -1.49 21.81
N SER A 114 6.84 -1.77 23.05
CA SER A 114 6.71 -3.14 23.59
C SER A 114 5.49 -3.89 23.05
N THR A 115 4.91 -3.43 21.95
CA THR A 115 3.70 -4.02 21.38
C THR A 115 4.06 -5.26 20.56
N VAL A 116 3.38 -6.36 20.84
CA VAL A 116 3.58 -7.62 20.15
C VAL A 116 2.82 -7.62 18.81
N SER A 117 3.50 -8.04 17.75
CA SER A 117 2.88 -8.14 16.42
C SER A 117 1.91 -9.31 16.34
N VAL A 118 0.74 -9.10 15.71
CA VAL A 118 -0.20 -10.18 15.36
C VAL A 118 0.43 -11.23 14.45
N MET A 119 1.52 -10.89 13.75
CA MET A 119 2.26 -11.82 12.91
C MET A 119 2.86 -12.98 13.71
N GLN A 120 3.11 -12.81 15.02
CA GLN A 120 3.58 -13.90 15.87
C GLN A 120 2.53 -14.99 16.07
N LEU A 121 1.24 -14.63 16.04
CA LEU A 121 0.13 -15.56 16.19
C LEU A 121 -0.05 -16.50 15.00
N ILE A 122 0.48 -16.12 13.83
CA ILE A 122 0.27 -16.85 12.59
C ILE A 122 1.52 -17.56 12.07
N LYS A 123 2.71 -17.27 12.63
CA LYS A 123 3.98 -17.94 12.25
C LYS A 123 3.87 -19.47 12.14
N PRO A 124 3.19 -20.19 13.07
CA PRO A 124 3.08 -21.64 12.98
C PRO A 124 2.04 -22.12 11.95
N ALA A 125 1.22 -21.23 11.38
CA ALA A 125 0.10 -21.62 10.53
C ALA A 125 0.50 -21.92 9.08
N CYS A 126 1.47 -21.19 8.53
CA CYS A 126 1.98 -21.41 7.18
C CYS A 126 3.41 -20.87 7.03
N LYS A 127 4.11 -21.36 5.99
CA LYS A 127 5.47 -20.92 5.65
C LYS A 127 5.47 -19.67 4.77
N GLU A 128 4.40 -19.50 4.01
CA GLU A 128 4.21 -18.39 3.09
C GLU A 128 4.07 -17.08 3.84
N ARG A 129 4.51 -15.99 3.21
CA ARG A 129 4.42 -14.64 3.77
C ARG A 129 3.03 -14.07 3.58
N ILE A 130 2.20 -14.11 4.62
CA ILE A 130 0.85 -13.58 4.63
C ILE A 130 0.77 -12.28 5.43
N TYR A 131 -0.25 -11.46 5.16
CA TYR A 131 -0.47 -10.14 5.77
C TYR A 131 -1.89 -10.01 6.27
N PRO A 132 -2.15 -9.24 7.34
CA PRO A 132 -3.50 -8.93 7.76
C PRO A 132 -4.19 -8.07 6.70
N VAL A 133 -5.43 -8.43 6.37
CA VAL A 133 -6.27 -7.68 5.41
C VAL A 133 -6.77 -6.39 6.04
N ASP A 134 -7.07 -6.42 7.34
CA ASP A 134 -7.54 -5.29 8.10
C ASP A 134 -6.66 -5.05 9.33
N HIS A 135 -6.94 -3.98 10.07
CA HIS A 135 -6.17 -3.54 11.21
C HIS A 135 -7.05 -3.45 12.46
N LEU A 136 -6.65 -4.20 13.49
CA LEU A 136 -7.20 -4.10 14.84
C LEU A 136 -6.11 -3.55 15.79
N ASN A 137 -6.48 -2.57 16.62
CA ASN A 137 -5.60 -1.98 17.60
C ASN A 137 -5.25 -2.96 18.73
N LYS A 138 -4.29 -2.58 19.58
CA LYS A 138 -3.82 -3.40 20.71
C LYS A 138 -4.94 -3.83 21.68
N THR A 139 -5.90 -2.96 21.92
CA THR A 139 -7.01 -3.17 22.86
C THR A 139 -8.20 -3.90 22.25
N GLU A 140 -8.31 -3.90 20.93
CA GLU A 140 -9.40 -4.52 20.19
C GLU A 140 -9.20 -6.01 20.05
N THR A 141 -10.30 -6.75 20.05
CA THR A 141 -10.35 -8.20 19.83
C THR A 141 -11.32 -8.50 18.69
N GLY A 142 -11.13 -9.61 17.99
CA GLY A 142 -12.03 -10.01 16.92
C GLY A 142 -11.34 -10.79 15.83
N LEU A 143 -12.12 -11.15 14.83
CA LEU A 143 -11.63 -11.91 13.69
C LEU A 143 -10.74 -11.05 12.81
N LEU A 144 -9.59 -11.60 12.44
CA LEU A 144 -8.63 -11.00 11.54
C LEU A 144 -8.22 -12.01 10.47
N LEU A 145 -8.41 -11.63 9.22
CA LEU A 145 -8.03 -12.43 8.06
C LEU A 145 -6.61 -12.06 7.63
N PHE A 146 -5.80 -13.07 7.37
CA PHE A 146 -4.44 -12.93 6.83
C PHE A 146 -4.36 -13.66 5.48
N THR A 147 -3.74 -13.04 4.51
CA THR A 147 -3.55 -13.63 3.17
C THR A 147 -2.33 -13.05 2.46
N ASN A 148 -1.80 -13.78 1.50
CA ASN A 148 -0.88 -13.28 0.47
C ASN A 148 -1.61 -12.92 -0.85
N ASP A 149 -2.92 -13.18 -0.93
CA ASP A 149 -3.73 -12.78 -2.08
C ASP A 149 -4.01 -11.28 -2.06
N THR A 150 -3.19 -10.54 -2.81
CA THR A 150 -3.31 -9.08 -2.90
C THR A 150 -4.52 -8.60 -3.70
N ASN A 151 -5.26 -9.49 -4.37
CA ASN A 151 -6.50 -9.13 -5.06
C ASN A 151 -7.68 -9.17 -4.10
N LEU A 152 -7.70 -10.16 -3.19
CA LEU A 152 -8.69 -10.21 -2.11
C LEU A 152 -8.49 -9.09 -1.07
N ALA A 153 -7.24 -8.71 -0.81
CA ALA A 153 -6.89 -7.70 0.21
C ALA A 153 -7.05 -6.23 -0.27
N LYS A 154 -7.73 -5.97 -1.39
CA LYS A 154 -8.08 -4.63 -1.89
C LYS A 154 -9.45 -4.20 -1.38
#